data_378a36e863cb708c70823efcbf30fbd6
#
_entry.id   378a36e863cb708c70823efcbf30fbd6
#
_cell.length_a   1.000
_cell.length_b   1.000
_cell.length_c   1.000
_cell.angle_alpha   90.00
_cell.angle_beta   90.00
_cell.angle_gamma   90.00
#
_symmetry.space_group_name_H-M   'P 1'
#
loop_
_entity.id
_entity.type
_entity.pdbx_description
1 polymer ?
#
loop_
_entity_poly.entity_id
_entity_poly.type
_entity_poly.pdbx_seq_one_letter_code
_entity_poly.pdbx_strand_id
1 'polypeptide(L)'
;MMSFLPLAAQTANDVAQQCVDTETFPLWLRVTHFINFLLMGVLIRSGIEVIASHPRFYFKDQCEPGSEWIRFTKDKVPLEEGAFTARDDQRDLSPLLSLPGRAKIGLGRAWHGVATSFWLLNGVIYVAFLVGTGAWHRLVPTT
;
A
#
# COMPACT_ATOMS: atom_id res chain seq x y z
N MET A 1 21.96 -51.11 -10.58
CA MET A 1 21.12 -51.23 -11.79
C MET A 1 20.92 -49.79 -12.30
N MET A 2 21.82 -49.31 -13.20
CA MET A 2 21.80 -47.95 -13.76
C MET A 2 20.75 -47.91 -14.87
N SER A 3 19.68 -47.19 -14.66
CA SER A 3 18.67 -46.97 -15.67
C SER A 3 19.25 -45.99 -16.71
N PHE A 4 19.64 -46.48 -17.87
CA PHE A 4 19.96 -45.66 -19.04
C PHE A 4 18.67 -45.12 -19.62
N LEU A 5 18.23 -43.95 -19.14
CA LEU A 5 17.26 -43.16 -19.90
C LEU A 5 17.89 -42.71 -21.23
N PRO A 6 17.19 -42.83 -22.33
CA PRO A 6 17.72 -42.35 -23.63
C PRO A 6 18.02 -40.86 -23.56
N LEU A 7 19.15 -40.45 -24.11
CA LEU A 7 19.67 -39.09 -24.13
C LEU A 7 18.60 -38.05 -24.54
N ALA A 8 17.73 -38.44 -25.48
CA ALA A 8 16.60 -37.61 -25.96
C ALA A 8 15.54 -37.33 -24.87
N ALA A 9 15.32 -38.26 -23.92
CA ALA A 9 14.38 -38.06 -22.80
C ALA A 9 15.01 -37.16 -21.73
N GLN A 10 16.30 -37.21 -21.52
CA GLN A 10 17.03 -36.31 -20.62
C GLN A 10 17.00 -34.87 -21.15
N THR A 11 17.28 -34.65 -22.43
CA THR A 11 17.23 -33.31 -23.03
C THR A 11 15.82 -32.72 -23.00
N ALA A 12 14.79 -33.53 -23.25
CA ALA A 12 13.40 -33.07 -23.17
C ALA A 12 12.97 -32.67 -21.72
N ASN A 13 13.41 -33.44 -20.72
CA ASN A 13 13.17 -33.12 -19.33
C ASN A 13 13.94 -31.87 -18.87
N ASP A 14 15.20 -31.73 -19.32
CA ASP A 14 16.03 -30.57 -19.00
C ASP A 14 15.44 -29.29 -19.62
N VAL A 15 14.97 -29.37 -20.87
CA VAL A 15 14.27 -28.26 -21.56
C VAL A 15 12.95 -27.94 -20.86
N ALA A 16 12.16 -28.94 -20.47
CA ALA A 16 10.90 -28.72 -19.75
C ALA A 16 11.15 -28.11 -18.37
N GLN A 17 12.18 -28.57 -17.65
CA GLN A 17 12.60 -28.01 -16.38
C GLN A 17 13.07 -26.56 -16.52
N GLN A 18 13.84 -26.26 -17.55
CA GLN A 18 14.35 -24.94 -17.86
C GLN A 18 13.23 -23.97 -18.28
N CYS A 19 12.20 -24.45 -18.97
CA CYS A 19 10.98 -23.66 -19.28
C CYS A 19 10.17 -23.35 -18.01
N VAL A 20 10.03 -24.32 -17.10
CA VAL A 20 9.33 -24.11 -15.80
C VAL A 20 10.09 -23.11 -14.93
N ASP A 21 11.42 -23.19 -14.90
CA ASP A 21 12.26 -22.29 -14.07
C ASP A 21 12.33 -20.86 -14.65
N THR A 22 12.18 -20.70 -15.98
CA THR A 22 12.19 -19.36 -16.62
C THR A 22 10.85 -18.64 -16.52
N GLU A 23 9.74 -19.37 -16.38
CA GLU A 23 8.39 -18.79 -16.33
C GLU A 23 7.87 -18.53 -14.91
N THR A 24 8.42 -19.18 -13.89
CA THR A 24 7.97 -19.02 -12.52
C THR A 24 8.72 -17.89 -11.81
N PHE A 25 7.97 -16.86 -11.41
CA PHE A 25 8.53 -15.81 -10.54
C PHE A 25 9.01 -16.40 -9.21
N PRO A 26 10.19 -16.02 -8.72
CA PRO A 26 10.73 -16.49 -7.45
C PRO A 26 9.73 -16.29 -6.30
N LEU A 27 9.72 -17.21 -5.34
CA LEU A 27 8.80 -17.17 -4.20
C LEU A 27 8.89 -15.84 -3.43
N TRP A 28 10.12 -15.34 -3.20
CA TRP A 28 10.32 -14.06 -2.50
C TRP A 28 9.62 -12.89 -3.22
N LEU A 29 9.64 -12.87 -4.56
CA LEU A 29 8.98 -11.84 -5.35
C LEU A 29 7.46 -11.91 -5.17
N ARG A 30 6.89 -13.11 -5.23
CA ARG A 30 5.45 -13.33 -5.03
C ARG A 30 5.01 -12.91 -3.62
N VAL A 31 5.78 -13.27 -2.60
CA VAL A 31 5.50 -12.96 -1.19
C VAL A 31 5.58 -11.46 -0.95
N THR A 32 6.65 -10.79 -1.39
CA THR A 32 6.80 -9.34 -1.20
C THR A 32 5.73 -8.53 -1.92
N HIS A 33 5.31 -8.97 -3.12
CA HIS A 33 4.20 -8.34 -3.83
C HIS A 33 2.85 -8.56 -3.15
N PHE A 34 2.59 -9.75 -2.62
CA PHE A 34 1.38 -10.02 -1.86
C PHE A 34 1.30 -9.17 -0.59
N ILE A 35 2.40 -9.09 0.17
CA ILE A 35 2.49 -8.21 1.34
C ILE A 35 2.27 -6.75 0.93
N ASN A 36 2.88 -6.31 -0.16
CA ASN A 36 2.70 -4.96 -0.69
C ASN A 36 1.23 -4.67 -1.03
N PHE A 37 0.53 -5.61 -1.65
CA PHE A 37 -0.90 -5.48 -1.96
C PHE A 37 -1.74 -5.30 -0.69
N LEU A 38 -1.49 -6.10 0.36
CA LEU A 38 -2.21 -5.99 1.63
C LEU A 38 -1.93 -4.64 2.31
N LEU A 39 -0.66 -4.23 2.37
CA LEU A 39 -0.26 -2.95 2.97
C LEU A 39 -0.85 -1.75 2.21
N MET A 40 -0.90 -1.80 0.88
CA MET A 40 -1.56 -0.78 0.07
C MET A 40 -3.05 -0.69 0.39
N GLY A 41 -3.74 -1.82 0.60
CA GLY A 41 -5.14 -1.82 1.04
C GLY A 41 -5.33 -1.12 2.38
N VAL A 42 -4.45 -1.37 3.34
CA VAL A 42 -4.47 -0.69 4.65
C VAL A 42 -4.15 0.80 4.52
N LEU A 43 -3.17 1.18 3.68
CA LEU A 43 -2.80 2.58 3.44
C LEU A 43 -3.95 3.37 2.80
N ILE A 44 -4.62 2.81 1.80
CA ILE A 44 -5.79 3.44 1.17
C ILE A 44 -6.89 3.64 2.21
N ARG A 45 -7.21 2.59 2.96
CA ARG A 45 -8.27 2.62 3.97
C ARG A 45 -7.98 3.63 5.08
N SER A 46 -6.76 3.62 5.63
CA SER A 46 -6.34 4.58 6.64
C SER A 46 -6.27 6.02 6.10
N GLY A 47 -5.88 6.20 4.84
CA GLY A 47 -5.90 7.49 4.16
C GLY A 47 -7.31 8.06 4.04
N ILE A 48 -8.30 7.25 3.67
CA ILE A 48 -9.71 7.65 3.63
C ILE A 48 -10.18 8.09 5.03
N GLU A 49 -9.80 7.37 6.08
CA GLU A 49 -10.16 7.73 7.46
C GLU A 49 -9.52 9.04 7.93
N VAL A 50 -8.26 9.29 7.55
CA VAL A 50 -7.59 10.57 7.80
C VAL A 50 -8.30 11.73 7.11
N ILE A 51 -8.69 11.55 5.83
CA ILE A 51 -9.43 12.57 5.06
C ILE A 51 -10.83 12.79 5.66
N ALA A 52 -11.52 11.74 6.08
CA ALA A 52 -12.85 11.87 6.71
C ALA A 52 -12.78 12.58 8.07
N SER A 53 -11.67 12.43 8.79
CA SER A 53 -11.43 13.14 10.05
C SER A 53 -11.06 14.60 9.87
N HIS A 54 -10.49 14.97 8.71
CA HIS A 54 -10.07 16.33 8.39
C HIS A 54 -10.39 16.62 6.92
N PRO A 55 -11.67 16.87 6.59
CA PRO A 55 -12.11 16.99 5.22
C PRO A 55 -11.76 18.34 4.58
N ARG A 56 -11.14 19.27 5.32
CA ARG A 56 -10.74 20.61 4.85
C ARG A 56 -9.25 20.78 5.00
N PHE A 57 -8.61 21.25 3.94
CA PHE A 57 -7.19 21.53 3.90
C PHE A 57 -6.98 23.03 3.69
N TYR A 58 -6.21 23.63 4.57
CA TYR A 58 -5.86 25.05 4.53
C TYR A 58 -4.37 25.19 4.18
N PHE A 59 -4.08 26.22 3.42
CA PHE A 59 -2.69 26.56 3.09
C PHE A 59 -2.03 27.43 4.14
N LYS A 60 -2.86 28.15 4.92
CA LYS A 60 -2.43 29.03 6.01
C LYS A 60 -2.79 28.45 7.36
N ASP A 61 -1.94 28.69 8.36
CA ASP A 61 -2.13 28.20 9.74
C ASP A 61 -3.38 28.77 10.43
N GLN A 62 -3.93 29.89 9.93
CA GLN A 62 -5.09 30.56 10.52
C GLN A 62 -6.41 29.82 10.31
N CYS A 63 -6.46 28.85 9.39
CA CYS A 63 -7.62 27.98 9.12
C CYS A 63 -8.96 28.75 9.03
N GLU A 64 -8.98 29.92 8.38
CA GLU A 64 -10.19 30.73 8.24
C GLU A 64 -11.24 30.02 7.37
N PRO A 65 -12.51 29.92 7.84
CA PRO A 65 -13.59 29.36 7.04
C PRO A 65 -13.75 30.09 5.70
N GLY A 66 -13.75 29.32 4.60
CA GLY A 66 -13.85 29.88 3.24
C GLY A 66 -12.50 30.11 2.55
N SER A 67 -11.38 29.95 3.26
CA SER A 67 -10.01 30.01 2.71
C SER A 67 -9.40 28.63 2.40
N GLU A 68 -10.23 27.58 2.39
CA GLU A 68 -9.80 26.22 2.13
C GLU A 68 -9.22 26.06 0.72
N TRP A 69 -8.03 25.49 0.62
CA TRP A 69 -7.42 25.14 -0.65
C TRP A 69 -8.09 23.93 -1.31
N ILE A 70 -8.37 22.87 -0.51
CA ILE A 70 -9.09 21.67 -0.94
C ILE A 70 -10.14 21.32 0.11
N ARG A 71 -11.33 20.95 -0.36
CA ARG A 71 -12.44 20.56 0.48
C ARG A 71 -13.09 19.26 0.00
N PHE A 72 -13.15 18.25 0.86
CA PHE A 72 -13.81 16.96 0.63
C PHE A 72 -15.21 16.88 1.23
N THR A 73 -15.74 17.96 1.79
CA THR A 73 -17.09 18.05 2.35
C THR A 73 -17.90 19.14 1.64
N LYS A 74 -19.21 18.92 1.53
CA LYS A 74 -20.17 19.92 1.02
C LYS A 74 -20.75 20.80 2.13
N ASP A 75 -20.54 20.44 3.40
CA ASP A 75 -21.09 21.17 4.53
C ASP A 75 -20.40 22.52 4.69
N LYS A 76 -21.21 23.53 4.94
CA LYS A 76 -20.71 24.86 5.23
C LYS A 76 -20.43 24.98 6.72
N VAL A 77 -19.33 25.65 7.06
CA VAL A 77 -19.06 25.99 8.47
C VAL A 77 -20.07 27.05 8.88
N PRO A 78 -20.80 26.92 10.00
CA PRO A 78 -21.59 27.99 10.56
C PRO A 78 -20.69 29.17 10.89
N LEU A 79 -21.07 30.36 10.44
CA LEU A 79 -20.29 31.59 10.68
C LEU A 79 -20.50 32.16 12.07
N GLU A 80 -21.32 31.50 12.91
CA GLU A 80 -21.55 31.93 14.29
C GLU A 80 -20.31 31.65 15.13
N GLU A 81 -19.79 32.69 15.76
CA GLU A 81 -18.57 32.62 16.57
C GLU A 81 -18.69 31.59 17.70
N GLY A 82 -17.77 30.65 17.75
CA GLY A 82 -17.60 29.71 18.85
C GLY A 82 -18.36 28.38 18.76
N ALA A 83 -19.20 28.17 17.73
CA ALA A 83 -20.06 26.99 17.65
C ALA A 83 -19.48 25.80 16.87
N PHE A 84 -18.38 25.97 16.12
CA PHE A 84 -17.85 24.93 15.25
C PHE A 84 -16.41 24.54 15.62
N THR A 85 -16.22 23.28 15.88
CA THR A 85 -14.90 22.71 16.18
C THR A 85 -14.48 21.70 15.10
N ALA A 86 -13.19 21.40 15.01
CA ALA A 86 -12.68 20.36 14.12
C ALA A 86 -13.30 18.96 14.36
N ARG A 87 -13.94 18.77 15.54
CA ARG A 87 -14.65 17.55 15.87
C ARG A 87 -16.03 17.49 15.19
N ASP A 88 -16.67 18.64 15.00
CA ASP A 88 -17.98 18.73 14.36
C ASP A 88 -17.88 18.53 12.84
N ASP A 89 -16.69 18.74 12.28
CA ASP A 89 -16.39 18.51 10.86
C ASP A 89 -16.06 17.04 10.55
N GLN A 90 -15.87 16.21 11.59
CA GLN A 90 -15.55 14.80 11.45
C GLN A 90 -16.74 14.01 10.91
N ARG A 91 -16.48 13.22 9.87
CA ARG A 91 -17.47 12.34 9.26
C ARG A 91 -17.36 10.93 9.82
N ASP A 92 -18.51 10.36 10.17
CA ASP A 92 -18.60 8.93 10.49
C ASP A 92 -18.49 8.12 9.19
N LEU A 93 -17.49 7.24 9.15
CA LEU A 93 -17.32 6.31 8.05
C LEU A 93 -18.17 5.06 8.26
N SER A 94 -18.63 4.49 7.15
CA SER A 94 -19.26 3.19 7.13
C SER A 94 -18.37 2.14 7.84
N PRO A 95 -18.95 1.18 8.59
CA PRO A 95 -18.19 0.09 9.23
C PRO A 95 -17.31 -0.72 8.28
N LEU A 96 -17.63 -0.73 6.99
CA LEU A 96 -16.82 -1.37 5.94
C LEU A 96 -15.53 -0.61 5.64
N LEU A 97 -15.53 0.71 5.78
CA LEU A 97 -14.39 1.59 5.49
C LEU A 97 -13.61 1.97 6.75
N SER A 98 -14.26 1.98 7.93
CA SER A 98 -13.60 2.32 9.18
C SER A 98 -12.59 1.23 9.58
N LEU A 99 -11.47 1.65 10.16
CA LEU A 99 -10.47 0.74 10.72
C LEU A 99 -10.98 0.11 12.03
N PRO A 100 -10.46 -1.07 12.42
CA PRO A 100 -10.81 -1.69 13.69
C PRO A 100 -10.47 -0.76 14.87
N GLY A 101 -11.46 -0.42 15.67
CA GLY A 101 -11.35 0.48 16.81
C GLY A 101 -12.49 1.48 16.84
N ARG A 102 -12.68 2.19 17.96
CA ARG A 102 -13.64 3.30 17.99
C ARG A 102 -13.09 4.46 17.16
N ALA A 103 -13.92 5.06 16.32
CA ALA A 103 -13.61 6.25 15.54
C ALA A 103 -13.03 7.37 16.45
N LYS A 104 -11.72 7.43 16.50
CA LYS A 104 -10.96 8.50 17.16
C LYS A 104 -10.02 9.09 16.14
N ILE A 105 -9.95 10.40 16.10
CA ILE A 105 -9.14 11.20 15.19
C ILE A 105 -7.68 10.71 15.06
N GLY A 106 -7.11 10.12 16.12
CA GLY A 106 -5.74 9.60 16.10
C GLY A 106 -5.56 8.22 15.48
N LEU A 107 -6.64 7.43 15.35
CA LEU A 107 -6.54 6.03 14.95
C LEU A 107 -6.13 5.86 13.48
N GLY A 108 -6.74 6.63 12.58
CA GLY A 108 -6.41 6.61 11.15
C GLY A 108 -4.93 6.98 10.91
N ARG A 109 -4.41 7.99 11.60
CA ARG A 109 -3.00 8.39 11.53
C ARG A 109 -2.07 7.32 12.06
N ALA A 110 -2.41 6.67 13.19
CA ALA A 110 -1.61 5.60 13.77
C ALA A 110 -1.52 4.41 12.81
N TRP A 111 -2.64 3.94 12.28
CA TRP A 111 -2.67 2.86 11.29
C TRP A 111 -1.92 3.21 10.01
N HIS A 112 -2.06 4.45 9.54
CA HIS A 112 -1.35 4.93 8.36
C HIS A 112 0.16 4.93 8.59
N GLY A 113 0.63 5.44 9.73
CA GLY A 113 2.04 5.44 10.10
C GLY A 113 2.63 4.04 10.22
N VAL A 114 1.93 3.13 10.90
CA VAL A 114 2.35 1.72 11.03
C VAL A 114 2.41 1.03 9.67
N ALA A 115 1.37 1.16 8.85
CA ALA A 115 1.33 0.56 7.53
C ALA A 115 2.42 1.11 6.61
N THR A 116 2.70 2.42 6.66
CA THR A 116 3.80 3.06 5.90
C THR A 116 5.15 2.49 6.32
N SER A 117 5.39 2.31 7.62
CA SER A 117 6.65 1.75 8.12
C SER A 117 6.87 0.32 7.62
N PHE A 118 5.85 -0.53 7.68
CA PHE A 118 5.93 -1.89 7.14
C PHE A 118 6.05 -1.92 5.62
N TRP A 119 5.40 -1.00 4.92
CA TRP A 119 5.50 -0.87 3.47
C TRP A 119 6.91 -0.49 3.04
N LEU A 120 7.54 0.47 3.72
CA LEU A 120 8.94 0.84 3.49
C LEU A 120 9.90 -0.32 3.78
N LEU A 121 9.70 -1.02 4.91
CA LEU A 121 10.50 -2.19 5.25
C LEU A 121 10.40 -3.27 4.17
N ASN A 122 9.19 -3.59 3.73
CA ASN A 122 8.95 -4.54 2.65
C ASN A 122 9.65 -4.10 1.34
N GLY A 123 9.63 -2.80 1.03
CA GLY A 123 10.34 -2.22 -0.11
C GLY A 123 11.86 -2.40 -0.02
N VAL A 124 12.44 -2.16 1.16
CA VAL A 124 13.89 -2.39 1.40
C VAL A 124 14.24 -3.86 1.22
N ILE A 125 13.44 -4.77 1.79
CA ILE A 125 13.63 -6.22 1.64
C ILE A 125 13.53 -6.61 0.16
N TYR A 126 12.54 -6.10 -0.57
CA TYR A 126 12.39 -6.35 -2.00
C TYR A 126 13.62 -5.92 -2.80
N VAL A 127 14.12 -4.70 -2.58
CA VAL A 127 15.32 -4.19 -3.26
C VAL A 127 16.56 -5.02 -2.90
N ALA A 128 16.72 -5.39 -1.62
CA ALA A 128 17.83 -6.23 -1.18
C ALA A 128 17.84 -7.60 -1.90
N PHE A 129 16.68 -8.25 -2.01
CA PHE A 129 16.57 -9.50 -2.77
C PHE A 129 16.80 -9.30 -4.27
N LEU A 130 16.28 -8.22 -4.84
CA LEU A 130 16.43 -7.89 -6.25
C LEU A 130 17.91 -7.75 -6.63
N VAL A 131 18.67 -7.03 -5.81
CA VAL A 131 20.11 -6.83 -6.01
C VAL A 131 20.89 -8.09 -5.67
N GLY A 132 20.60 -8.72 -4.52
CA GLY A 132 21.33 -9.91 -4.05
C GLY A 132 21.19 -11.14 -4.95
N THR A 133 20.04 -11.29 -5.61
CA THR A 133 19.80 -12.40 -6.56
C THR A 133 20.20 -12.04 -8.02
N GLY A 134 20.62 -10.82 -8.28
CA GLY A 134 20.89 -10.34 -9.64
C GLY A 134 19.64 -10.20 -10.52
N ALA A 135 18.44 -10.33 -9.95
CA ALA A 135 17.18 -10.31 -10.71
C ALA A 135 16.85 -8.92 -11.29
N TRP A 136 17.58 -7.89 -10.90
CA TRP A 136 17.46 -6.54 -11.45
C TRP A 136 17.72 -6.49 -12.98
N HIS A 137 18.51 -7.42 -13.52
CA HIS A 137 18.74 -7.54 -14.95
C HIS A 137 17.46 -7.83 -15.76
N ARG A 138 16.43 -8.39 -15.11
CA ARG A 138 15.13 -8.63 -15.75
C ARG A 138 14.30 -7.34 -15.90
N LEU A 139 14.61 -6.30 -15.13
CA LEU A 139 13.92 -5.01 -15.18
C LEU A 139 14.48 -4.07 -16.23
N VAL A 140 15.76 -4.26 -16.59
CA VAL A 140 16.45 -3.44 -17.60
C VAL A 140 16.65 -4.30 -18.84
N PRO A 141 15.85 -4.11 -19.90
CA PRO A 141 16.10 -4.82 -21.16
C PRO A 141 17.44 -4.38 -21.70
N THR A 142 18.40 -5.29 -21.72
CA THR A 142 19.65 -5.10 -22.45
C THR A 142 19.36 -5.38 -23.92
N THR A 143 19.36 -4.32 -24.72
CA THR A 143 19.35 -4.38 -26.19
C THR A 143 20.66 -4.98 -26.70
#